data_b81a06bdef7cac059beaf4a9deb711b5
#
_entry.id   b81a06bdef7cac059beaf4a9deb711b5
#
_cell.length_a   1.000
_cell.length_b   1.000
_cell.length_c   1.000
_cell.angle_alpha   90.00
_cell.angle_beta   90.00
_cell.angle_gamma   90.00
#
_symmetry.space_group_name_H-M   'P 1'
#
loop_
_entity.id
_entity.type
_entity.pdbx_description
1 polymer ?
#
loop_
_entity_poly.entity_id
_entity_poly.type
_entity_poly.pdbx_seq_one_letter_code
_entity_poly.pdbx_strand_id
1 'polypeptide(L)'
;MYILFFDINIVKGKGCHVWDDQGTEYLDLYGGHAVISIGHAHPYYVEMISKQVAQLGFYSNSVVNKLQQEVADRLGKLSGYDDYQLFLINSGAEANENALKLASFYNGRKRVLSFCKAFHGRTSLAVEVTHNPKIIAPINDNGHVTYLPLNDIEAAKAELAKGDVCAVIIEGIQGVGGIQVPEVKFLK
;
A
#
# COMPACT_ATOMS: atom_id res chain seq x y z
N MET A 1 7.43 17.81 -5.52
CA MET A 1 8.10 16.86 -4.61
C MET A 1 9.48 16.61 -5.16
N TYR A 2 10.53 17.08 -4.48
CA TYR A 2 11.90 16.79 -4.88
C TYR A 2 12.26 15.43 -4.32
N ILE A 3 12.46 14.44 -5.19
CA ILE A 3 13.09 13.18 -4.82
C ILE A 3 14.57 13.47 -4.75
N LEU A 4 15.19 13.31 -3.58
CA LEU A 4 16.64 13.32 -3.47
C LEU A 4 17.15 12.06 -4.17
N PHE A 5 17.83 12.24 -5.30
CA PHE A 5 18.54 11.16 -5.95
C PHE A 5 19.95 11.09 -5.33
N PHE A 6 20.34 9.92 -4.90
CA PHE A 6 21.74 9.61 -4.71
C PHE A 6 22.36 9.42 -6.10
N ASP A 7 23.56 9.95 -6.32
CA ASP A 7 24.30 9.78 -7.57
C ASP A 7 24.94 8.37 -7.62
N ILE A 8 24.07 7.36 -7.62
CA ILE A 8 24.42 5.94 -7.63
C ILE A 8 23.49 5.26 -8.61
N ASN A 9 24.07 4.57 -9.60
CA ASN A 9 23.33 3.80 -10.60
C ASN A 9 23.39 2.31 -10.27
N ILE A 10 22.40 1.77 -9.58
CA ILE A 10 22.32 0.35 -9.25
C ILE A 10 21.91 -0.47 -10.47
N VAL A 11 22.75 -1.43 -10.85
CA VAL A 11 22.59 -2.25 -12.08
C VAL A 11 22.46 -3.75 -11.81
N LYS A 12 22.76 -4.21 -10.58
CA LYS A 12 22.73 -5.63 -10.23
C LYS A 12 22.29 -5.80 -8.78
N GLY A 13 21.54 -6.90 -8.51
CA GLY A 13 21.16 -7.29 -7.16
C GLY A 13 21.19 -8.80 -6.98
N LYS A 14 21.55 -9.26 -5.77
CA LYS A 14 21.50 -10.67 -5.36
C LYS A 14 21.29 -10.77 -3.85
N GLY A 15 20.20 -11.38 -3.44
CA GLY A 15 19.83 -11.45 -2.01
C GLY A 15 19.66 -10.05 -1.42
N CYS A 16 20.41 -9.73 -0.37
CA CYS A 16 20.42 -8.41 0.27
C CYS A 16 21.56 -7.49 -0.20
N HIS A 17 22.22 -7.80 -1.31
CA HIS A 17 23.31 -6.99 -1.85
C HIS A 17 22.95 -6.43 -3.23
N VAL A 18 23.42 -5.22 -3.51
CA VAL A 18 23.30 -4.57 -4.81
C VAL A 18 24.64 -4.00 -5.25
N TRP A 19 24.81 -3.82 -6.54
CA TRP A 19 26.03 -3.25 -7.15
C TRP A 19 25.69 -2.12 -8.09
N ASP A 20 26.49 -1.07 -8.05
CA ASP A 20 26.42 0.00 -9.03
C ASP A 20 27.12 -0.35 -10.34
N ASP A 21 27.07 0.55 -11.32
CA ASP A 21 27.70 0.42 -12.63
C ASP A 21 29.25 0.51 -12.58
N GLN A 22 29.82 0.93 -11.44
CA GLN A 22 31.25 0.93 -11.18
C GLN A 22 31.71 -0.35 -10.48
N GLY A 23 30.79 -1.25 -10.14
CA GLY A 23 31.05 -2.51 -9.45
C GLY A 23 31.16 -2.41 -7.94
N THR A 24 30.82 -1.26 -7.35
CA THR A 24 30.78 -1.10 -5.89
C THR A 24 29.63 -1.89 -5.31
N GLU A 25 29.91 -2.67 -4.27
CA GLU A 25 28.92 -3.47 -3.56
C GLU A 25 28.33 -2.69 -2.38
N TYR A 26 27.01 -2.79 -2.23
CA TYR A 26 26.25 -2.21 -1.11
C TYR A 26 25.37 -3.26 -0.45
N LEU A 27 25.28 -3.21 0.88
CA LEU A 27 24.26 -3.94 1.64
C LEU A 27 22.95 -3.16 1.54
N ASP A 28 21.94 -3.77 0.90
CA ASP A 28 20.63 -3.16 0.72
C ASP A 28 19.72 -3.43 1.94
N LEU A 29 19.66 -2.45 2.83
CA LEU A 29 18.73 -2.43 3.98
C LEU A 29 17.41 -1.72 3.65
N TYR A 30 17.25 -1.25 2.41
CA TYR A 30 16.10 -0.49 1.96
C TYR A 30 15.09 -1.34 1.16
N GLY A 31 15.60 -2.31 0.39
CA GLY A 31 14.80 -3.25 -0.40
C GLY A 31 13.88 -2.57 -1.43
N GLY A 32 14.26 -1.39 -1.95
CA GLY A 32 13.44 -0.63 -2.90
C GLY A 32 12.06 -0.26 -2.33
N HIS A 33 12.00 0.52 -1.27
CA HIS A 33 10.80 0.81 -0.48
C HIS A 33 10.17 -0.43 0.17
N ALA A 34 11.01 -1.37 0.65
CA ALA A 34 10.60 -2.64 1.25
C ALA A 34 9.77 -3.56 0.31
N VAL A 35 9.91 -3.40 -1.00
CA VAL A 35 9.15 -4.16 -1.99
C VAL A 35 9.75 -5.55 -2.24
N ILE A 36 11.09 -5.66 -2.30
CA ILE A 36 11.76 -6.92 -2.65
C ILE A 36 12.07 -7.77 -1.41
N SER A 37 11.04 -8.15 -0.67
CA SER A 37 11.15 -8.86 0.61
C SER A 37 11.82 -10.23 0.54
N ILE A 38 11.81 -10.90 -0.62
CA ILE A 38 12.47 -12.19 -0.84
C ILE A 38 13.94 -12.07 -1.25
N GLY A 39 14.45 -10.83 -1.36
CA GLY A 39 15.78 -10.52 -1.88
C GLY A 39 15.85 -10.42 -3.41
N HIS A 40 16.87 -9.69 -3.87
CA HIS A 40 17.11 -9.45 -5.29
C HIS A 40 17.44 -10.75 -6.03
N ALA A 41 16.90 -10.90 -7.24
CA ALA A 41 17.17 -12.00 -8.16
C ALA A 41 17.02 -13.39 -7.51
N HIS A 42 16.01 -13.59 -6.67
CA HIS A 42 15.74 -14.90 -6.06
C HIS A 42 15.52 -15.95 -7.17
N PRO A 43 16.27 -17.06 -7.22
CA PRO A 43 16.28 -17.99 -8.36
C PRO A 43 14.90 -18.52 -8.73
N TYR A 44 14.14 -18.96 -7.75
CA TYR A 44 12.78 -19.48 -7.96
C TYR A 44 11.83 -18.40 -8.52
N TYR A 45 11.91 -17.16 -8.01
CA TYR A 45 11.11 -16.05 -8.52
C TYR A 45 11.44 -15.74 -9.99
N VAL A 46 12.74 -15.66 -10.32
CA VAL A 46 13.21 -15.41 -11.69
C VAL A 46 12.74 -16.52 -12.63
N GLU A 47 12.89 -17.79 -12.23
CA GLU A 47 12.45 -18.95 -13.01
C GLU A 47 10.94 -18.89 -13.28
N MET A 48 10.12 -18.71 -12.25
CA MET A 48 8.66 -18.73 -12.38
C MET A 48 8.14 -17.58 -13.22
N ILE A 49 8.67 -16.36 -13.05
CA ILE A 49 8.27 -15.20 -13.87
C ILE A 49 8.69 -15.39 -15.31
N SER A 50 9.94 -15.81 -15.57
CA SER A 50 10.44 -16.03 -16.93
C SER A 50 9.64 -17.11 -17.66
N LYS A 51 9.32 -18.21 -16.99
CA LYS A 51 8.49 -19.28 -17.54
C LYS A 51 7.08 -18.81 -17.87
N GLN A 52 6.44 -18.07 -16.96
CA GLN A 52 5.09 -17.56 -17.17
C GLN A 52 5.02 -16.55 -18.31
N VAL A 53 5.95 -15.60 -18.35
CA VAL A 53 6.02 -14.59 -19.44
C VAL A 53 6.28 -15.25 -20.80
N ALA A 54 7.13 -16.27 -20.84
CA ALA A 54 7.39 -17.04 -22.09
C ALA A 54 6.16 -17.84 -22.56
N GLN A 55 5.26 -18.24 -21.66
CA GLN A 55 4.05 -18.99 -21.98
C GLN A 55 2.85 -18.07 -22.26
N LEU A 56 2.57 -17.13 -21.35
CA LEU A 56 1.47 -16.18 -21.44
C LEU A 56 1.70 -15.03 -20.45
N GLY A 57 2.13 -13.88 -20.95
CA GLY A 57 2.43 -12.72 -20.12
C GLY A 57 1.19 -11.94 -19.67
N PHE A 58 0.15 -11.94 -20.50
CA PHE A 58 -1.11 -11.24 -20.19
C PHE A 58 -2.30 -11.87 -20.92
N TYR A 59 -3.45 -11.86 -20.26
CA TYR A 59 -4.76 -12.07 -20.89
C TYR A 59 -5.86 -11.30 -20.15
N SER A 60 -6.99 -11.10 -20.81
CA SER A 60 -8.12 -10.33 -20.27
C SER A 60 -8.80 -11.04 -19.08
N ASN A 61 -9.30 -10.25 -18.12
CA ASN A 61 -10.15 -10.71 -17.02
C ASN A 61 -11.55 -11.19 -17.47
N SER A 62 -11.86 -11.16 -18.76
CA SER A 62 -13.11 -11.72 -19.33
C SER A 62 -13.14 -13.24 -19.33
N VAL A 63 -12.05 -13.90 -18.97
CA VAL A 63 -11.95 -15.36 -18.86
C VAL A 63 -11.37 -15.76 -17.50
N VAL A 64 -11.63 -17.01 -17.11
CA VAL A 64 -11.13 -17.54 -15.84
C VAL A 64 -9.60 -17.67 -15.87
N ASN A 65 -8.94 -17.11 -14.87
CA ASN A 65 -7.51 -17.27 -14.64
C ASN A 65 -7.28 -18.14 -13.39
N LYS A 66 -6.87 -19.39 -13.60
CA LYS A 66 -6.63 -20.34 -12.50
C LYS A 66 -5.53 -19.90 -11.54
N LEU A 67 -4.50 -19.17 -12.01
CA LEU A 67 -3.44 -18.67 -11.13
C LEU A 67 -3.95 -17.62 -10.15
N GLN A 68 -4.88 -16.76 -10.58
CA GLN A 68 -5.52 -15.80 -9.68
C GLN A 68 -6.35 -16.52 -8.60
N GLN A 69 -7.08 -17.57 -8.98
CA GLN A 69 -7.85 -18.38 -8.02
C GLN A 69 -6.93 -19.08 -7.02
N GLU A 70 -5.82 -19.68 -7.48
CA GLU A 70 -4.84 -20.30 -6.59
C GLU A 70 -4.21 -19.31 -5.61
N VAL A 71 -3.94 -18.08 -6.05
CA VAL A 71 -3.44 -17.02 -5.16
C VAL A 71 -4.48 -16.65 -4.11
N ALA A 72 -5.75 -16.49 -4.51
CA ALA A 72 -6.84 -16.20 -3.58
C ALA A 72 -6.98 -17.30 -2.51
N ASP A 73 -7.02 -18.56 -2.93
CA ASP A 73 -7.15 -19.71 -2.03
C ASP A 73 -5.97 -19.82 -1.05
N ARG A 74 -4.75 -19.64 -1.55
CA ARG A 74 -3.52 -19.69 -0.72
C ARG A 74 -3.46 -18.52 0.26
N LEU A 75 -3.77 -17.33 -0.20
CA LEU A 75 -3.74 -16.12 0.64
C LEU A 75 -4.82 -16.20 1.72
N GLY A 76 -6.03 -16.63 1.39
CA GLY A 76 -7.11 -16.85 2.34
C GLY A 76 -6.70 -17.82 3.45
N LYS A 77 -6.16 -19.00 3.08
CA LYS A 77 -5.68 -20.01 4.05
C LYS A 77 -4.55 -19.50 4.94
N LEU A 78 -3.59 -18.77 4.36
CA LEU A 78 -2.42 -18.27 5.12
C LEU A 78 -2.79 -17.13 6.07
N SER A 79 -3.74 -16.29 5.69
CA SER A 79 -4.19 -15.15 6.49
C SER A 79 -5.28 -15.52 7.52
N GLY A 80 -5.94 -16.67 7.36
CA GLY A 80 -7.11 -17.06 8.16
C GLY A 80 -8.41 -16.36 7.73
N TYR A 81 -8.44 -15.79 6.51
CA TYR A 81 -9.60 -15.11 5.90
C TYR A 81 -10.00 -15.82 4.59
N ASP A 82 -10.22 -17.13 4.66
CA ASP A 82 -10.53 -17.96 3.51
C ASP A 82 -11.96 -17.75 2.96
N ASP A 83 -12.80 -17.07 3.69
CA ASP A 83 -14.15 -16.60 3.30
C ASP A 83 -14.13 -15.23 2.58
N TYR A 84 -12.98 -14.55 2.52
CA TYR A 84 -12.84 -13.27 1.83
C TYR A 84 -12.59 -13.43 0.33
N GLN A 85 -13.00 -12.42 -0.43
CA GLN A 85 -12.70 -12.34 -1.86
C GLN A 85 -11.42 -11.55 -2.11
N LEU A 86 -10.59 -12.02 -3.04
CA LEU A 86 -9.39 -11.31 -3.48
C LEU A 86 -9.70 -10.43 -4.68
N PHE A 87 -9.38 -9.15 -4.59
CA PHE A 87 -9.40 -8.21 -5.70
C PHE A 87 -7.97 -7.75 -6.00
N LEU A 88 -7.44 -8.16 -7.14
CA LEU A 88 -6.08 -7.82 -7.59
C LEU A 88 -6.08 -6.48 -8.33
N ILE A 89 -5.13 -5.65 -7.98
CA ILE A 89 -4.91 -4.31 -8.56
C ILE A 89 -3.41 -4.07 -8.73
N ASN A 90 -3.03 -2.93 -9.33
CA ASN A 90 -1.63 -2.71 -9.73
C ASN A 90 -0.77 -2.04 -8.65
N SER A 91 -1.36 -1.42 -7.64
CA SER A 91 -0.62 -0.67 -6.62
C SER A 91 -1.36 -0.59 -5.30
N GLY A 92 -0.62 -0.30 -4.21
CA GLY A 92 -1.22 -0.02 -2.90
C GLY A 92 -2.15 1.20 -2.91
N ALA A 93 -1.85 2.23 -3.73
CA ALA A 93 -2.74 3.37 -3.91
C ALA A 93 -4.10 2.95 -4.49
N GLU A 94 -4.11 2.10 -5.53
CA GLU A 94 -5.34 1.57 -6.11
C GLU A 94 -6.09 0.66 -5.13
N ALA A 95 -5.39 -0.09 -4.28
CA ALA A 95 -6.01 -0.88 -3.22
C ALA A 95 -6.77 0.01 -2.24
N ASN A 96 -6.14 1.08 -1.76
CA ASN A 96 -6.75 2.05 -0.86
C ASN A 96 -7.94 2.76 -1.51
N GLU A 97 -7.82 3.19 -2.78
CA GLU A 97 -8.93 3.77 -3.56
C GLU A 97 -10.15 2.85 -3.58
N ASN A 98 -9.93 1.57 -3.93
CA ASN A 98 -11.02 0.62 -4.05
C ASN A 98 -11.61 0.23 -2.69
N ALA A 99 -10.80 0.10 -1.64
CA ALA A 99 -11.28 -0.17 -0.28
C ALA A 99 -12.19 0.96 0.22
N LEU A 100 -11.76 2.22 0.08
CA LEU A 100 -12.55 3.39 0.47
C LEU A 100 -13.82 3.54 -0.38
N LYS A 101 -13.75 3.27 -1.68
CA LYS A 101 -14.88 3.25 -2.59
C LYS A 101 -15.92 2.18 -2.19
N LEU A 102 -15.47 0.97 -1.85
CA LEU A 102 -16.35 -0.10 -1.35
C LEU A 102 -17.03 0.27 -0.04
N ALA A 103 -16.29 0.87 0.91
CA ALA A 103 -16.84 1.36 2.17
C ALA A 103 -17.93 2.41 1.92
N SER A 104 -17.72 3.33 0.98
CA SER A 104 -18.69 4.35 0.60
C SER A 104 -19.94 3.76 -0.05
N PHE A 105 -19.81 2.76 -0.92
CA PHE A 105 -20.96 2.03 -1.47
C PHE A 105 -21.77 1.31 -0.37
N TYR A 106 -21.06 0.73 0.60
CA TYR A 106 -21.69 -0.03 1.66
C TYR A 106 -22.57 0.83 2.59
N ASN A 107 -22.11 2.03 2.96
CA ASN A 107 -22.80 2.83 3.96
C ASN A 107 -23.33 4.20 3.46
N GLY A 108 -23.14 4.52 2.17
CA GLY A 108 -23.60 5.77 1.55
C GLY A 108 -22.92 7.04 2.04
N ARG A 109 -21.85 6.91 2.83
CA ARG A 109 -21.13 8.03 3.42
C ARG A 109 -19.87 8.34 2.60
N LYS A 110 -19.25 9.51 2.84
CA LYS A 110 -18.07 9.95 2.09
C LYS A 110 -16.93 10.50 2.94
N ARG A 111 -17.16 10.81 4.22
CA ARG A 111 -16.12 11.34 5.09
C ARG A 111 -15.22 10.23 5.61
N VAL A 112 -13.91 10.40 5.46
CA VAL A 112 -12.88 9.44 5.89
C VAL A 112 -12.05 10.05 7.02
N LEU A 113 -11.77 9.25 8.06
CA LEU A 113 -10.77 9.61 9.05
C LEU A 113 -9.43 9.03 8.64
N SER A 114 -8.41 9.87 8.64
CA SER A 114 -7.01 9.51 8.44
C SER A 114 -6.17 10.09 9.59
N PHE A 115 -4.87 9.84 9.60
CA PHE A 115 -4.02 10.25 10.72
C PHE A 115 -2.90 11.18 10.27
N CYS A 116 -2.50 12.09 11.16
CA CYS A 116 -1.34 12.94 10.93
C CYS A 116 -0.10 12.09 10.58
N LYS A 117 0.67 12.54 9.60
CA LYS A 117 1.84 11.85 9.02
C LYS A 117 1.53 10.57 8.22
N ALA A 118 0.26 10.21 8.01
CA ALA A 118 -0.09 9.05 7.20
C ALA A 118 0.32 9.20 5.73
N PHE A 119 0.64 8.07 5.10
CA PHE A 119 0.87 7.97 3.66
C PHE A 119 0.12 6.76 3.09
N HIS A 120 -0.82 7.03 2.20
CA HIS A 120 -1.68 6.00 1.61
C HIS A 120 -1.61 5.92 0.08
N GLY A 121 -0.86 6.80 -0.55
CA GLY A 121 -0.66 6.81 -2.00
C GLY A 121 -0.68 8.20 -2.61
N ARG A 122 -0.66 8.26 -3.94
CA ARG A 122 -0.58 9.51 -4.72
C ARG A 122 -1.67 9.62 -5.80
N THR A 123 -2.57 8.67 -5.87
CA THR A 123 -3.77 8.74 -6.73
C THR A 123 -4.85 9.57 -6.02
N SER A 124 -5.98 9.82 -6.66
CA SER A 124 -6.95 10.85 -6.27
C SER A 124 -7.35 10.82 -4.78
N LEU A 125 -8.08 9.79 -4.34
CA LEU A 125 -8.51 9.69 -2.94
C LEU A 125 -7.36 9.23 -2.02
N ALA A 126 -6.45 8.40 -2.51
CA ALA A 126 -5.29 7.96 -1.73
C ALA A 126 -4.36 9.11 -1.36
N VAL A 127 -4.21 10.14 -2.23
CA VAL A 127 -3.46 11.35 -1.87
C VAL A 127 -4.24 12.24 -0.92
N GLU A 128 -5.57 12.31 -1.05
CA GLU A 128 -6.42 13.08 -0.13
C GLU A 128 -6.38 12.51 1.29
N VAL A 129 -6.25 11.20 1.48
CA VAL A 129 -6.08 10.57 2.81
C VAL A 129 -4.62 10.54 3.30
N THR A 130 -3.68 11.02 2.50
CA THR A 130 -2.27 11.18 2.85
C THR A 130 -2.04 12.54 3.51
N HIS A 131 -1.53 12.57 4.75
CA HIS A 131 -1.28 13.81 5.45
C HIS A 131 0.00 14.51 4.97
N ASN A 132 -0.05 15.05 3.75
CA ASN A 132 1.02 15.87 3.18
C ASN A 132 0.46 16.91 2.21
N PRO A 133 0.15 18.12 2.67
CA PRO A 133 -0.47 19.16 1.84
C PRO A 133 0.39 19.58 0.63
N LYS A 134 1.70 19.28 0.63
CA LYS A 134 2.59 19.63 -0.49
C LYS A 134 2.36 18.78 -1.74
N ILE A 135 1.69 17.64 -1.63
CA ILE A 135 1.42 16.73 -2.75
C ILE A 135 -0.07 16.60 -3.08
N ILE A 136 -0.95 17.24 -2.31
CA ILE A 136 -2.38 17.30 -2.59
C ILE A 136 -2.60 18.45 -3.57
N ALA A 137 -2.95 18.14 -4.81
CA ALA A 137 -3.32 19.13 -5.79
C ALA A 137 -4.76 19.62 -5.54
N PRO A 138 -5.15 20.85 -5.97
CA PRO A 138 -6.51 21.35 -5.78
C PRO A 138 -7.61 20.41 -6.28
N ILE A 139 -7.35 19.65 -7.33
CA ILE A 139 -8.29 18.65 -7.86
C ILE A 139 -8.48 17.44 -6.93
N ASN A 140 -7.57 17.22 -6.01
CA ASN A 140 -7.59 16.12 -5.04
C ASN A 140 -8.03 16.57 -3.63
N ASP A 141 -8.26 17.86 -3.43
CA ASP A 141 -8.71 18.42 -2.15
C ASP A 141 -10.25 18.60 -2.20
N ASN A 142 -10.95 17.51 -1.92
CA ASN A 142 -12.41 17.47 -1.97
C ASN A 142 -13.07 17.70 -0.61
N GLY A 143 -12.30 17.90 0.45
CA GLY A 143 -12.80 18.14 1.80
C GLY A 143 -13.47 16.93 2.46
N HIS A 144 -13.20 15.73 2.00
CA HIS A 144 -13.79 14.51 2.54
C HIS A 144 -12.99 13.89 3.68
N VAL A 145 -11.81 14.42 4.01
CA VAL A 145 -10.89 13.81 4.97
C VAL A 145 -10.75 14.65 6.23
N THR A 146 -10.84 13.99 7.37
CA THR A 146 -10.49 14.56 8.68
C THR A 146 -9.22 13.85 9.18
N TYR A 147 -8.17 14.63 9.45
CA TYR A 147 -6.93 14.09 10.01
C TYR A 147 -6.91 14.20 11.51
N LEU A 148 -6.60 13.11 12.18
CA LEU A 148 -6.51 13.01 13.63
C LEU A 148 -5.06 12.78 14.08
N PRO A 149 -4.69 13.23 15.29
CA PRO A 149 -3.44 12.78 15.89
C PRO A 149 -3.46 11.26 16.08
N LEU A 150 -2.34 10.59 15.80
CA LEU A 150 -2.21 9.17 16.10
C LEU A 150 -2.28 8.96 17.62
N ASN A 151 -2.95 7.92 18.06
CA ASN A 151 -3.19 7.57 19.47
C ASN A 151 -4.15 8.48 20.25
N ASP A 152 -4.83 9.41 19.60
CA ASP A 152 -5.88 10.24 20.24
C ASP A 152 -7.24 9.53 20.15
N ILE A 153 -7.51 8.68 21.15
CA ILE A 153 -8.75 7.89 21.23
C ILE A 153 -9.97 8.80 21.38
N GLU A 154 -9.86 9.88 22.15
CA GLU A 154 -10.99 10.77 22.42
C GLU A 154 -11.36 11.59 21.17
N ALA A 155 -10.37 12.08 20.43
CA ALA A 155 -10.62 12.70 19.13
C ALA A 155 -11.28 11.73 18.15
N ALA A 156 -10.81 10.47 18.09
CA ALA A 156 -11.39 9.45 17.21
C ALA A 156 -12.85 9.15 17.59
N LYS A 157 -13.15 8.98 18.88
CA LYS A 157 -14.53 8.77 19.40
C LYS A 157 -15.44 9.95 19.07
N ALA A 158 -14.96 11.18 19.29
CA ALA A 158 -15.73 12.39 19.01
C ALA A 158 -16.10 12.51 17.51
N GLU A 159 -15.16 12.18 16.62
CA GLU A 159 -15.42 12.20 15.18
C GLU A 159 -16.37 11.07 14.75
N LEU A 160 -16.19 9.87 15.27
CA LEU A 160 -17.06 8.72 14.97
C LEU A 160 -18.50 8.94 15.49
N ALA A 161 -18.66 9.60 16.62
CA ALA A 161 -19.98 9.90 17.20
C ALA A 161 -20.86 10.79 16.32
N LYS A 162 -20.28 11.53 15.35
CA LYS A 162 -21.04 12.35 14.39
C LYS A 162 -21.87 11.50 13.40
N GLY A 163 -21.55 10.21 13.27
CA GLY A 163 -22.34 9.24 12.49
C GLY A 163 -22.21 9.38 10.95
N ASP A 164 -21.35 10.25 10.44
CA ASP A 164 -21.16 10.55 9.01
C ASP A 164 -19.86 9.96 8.42
N VAL A 165 -19.08 9.25 9.24
CA VAL A 165 -17.81 8.65 8.82
C VAL A 165 -18.07 7.44 7.93
N CYS A 166 -17.45 7.44 6.75
CA CYS A 166 -17.46 6.35 5.79
C CYS A 166 -16.50 5.22 6.21
N ALA A 167 -15.28 5.61 6.51
CA ALA A 167 -14.19 4.69 6.85
C ALA A 167 -13.13 5.37 7.71
N VAL A 168 -12.37 4.55 8.40
CA VAL A 168 -11.10 4.94 9.05
C VAL A 168 -9.98 4.21 8.30
N ILE A 169 -8.95 4.95 7.86
CA ILE A 169 -7.77 4.37 7.22
C ILE A 169 -6.55 4.62 8.11
N ILE A 170 -5.82 3.56 8.43
CA ILE A 170 -4.66 3.59 9.32
C ILE A 170 -3.57 2.65 8.85
N GLU A 171 -2.31 3.07 9.02
CA GLU A 171 -1.16 2.19 8.85
C GLU A 171 -0.87 1.47 10.17
N GLY A 172 -0.58 0.17 10.13
CA GLY A 172 -0.11 -0.57 11.29
C GLY A 172 1.22 -0.03 11.83
N ILE A 173 2.06 0.50 10.94
CA ILE A 173 3.26 1.30 11.23
C ILE A 173 3.34 2.37 10.15
N GLN A 174 3.33 3.65 10.51
CA GLN A 174 3.50 4.75 9.55
C GLN A 174 4.95 4.81 9.07
N GLY A 175 5.26 4.17 7.95
CA GLY A 175 6.61 4.10 7.41
C GLY A 175 7.14 5.47 6.96
N VAL A 176 6.47 6.08 6.00
CA VAL A 176 6.83 7.39 5.43
C VAL A 176 6.76 8.52 6.48
N GLY A 177 5.87 8.38 7.46
CA GLY A 177 5.71 9.33 8.56
C GLY A 177 6.83 9.34 9.60
N GLY A 178 7.89 8.55 9.40
CA GLY A 178 9.04 8.44 10.30
C GLY A 178 8.88 7.35 11.35
N ILE A 179 8.37 6.18 10.94
CA ILE A 179 8.23 4.96 11.76
C ILE A 179 7.40 5.22 13.03
N GLN A 180 6.21 5.79 12.85
CA GLN A 180 5.27 5.96 13.96
C GLN A 180 4.51 4.66 14.20
N VAL A 181 4.57 4.13 15.42
CA VAL A 181 3.87 2.89 15.80
C VAL A 181 2.65 3.25 16.65
N PRO A 182 1.43 2.89 16.22
CA PRO A 182 0.24 3.09 17.04
C PRO A 182 0.29 2.27 18.33
N GLU A 183 -0.26 2.82 19.40
CA GLU A 183 -0.40 2.06 20.65
C GLU A 183 -1.45 0.95 20.51
N VAL A 184 -1.18 -0.22 21.11
CA VAL A 184 -2.10 -1.38 21.03
C VAL A 184 -3.51 -1.04 21.56
N LYS A 185 -3.61 -0.19 22.59
CA LYS A 185 -4.90 0.26 23.12
C LYS A 185 -5.70 1.14 22.14
N PHE A 186 -5.00 1.79 21.19
CA PHE A 186 -5.62 2.62 20.16
C PHE A 186 -6.17 1.75 19.02
N LEU A 187 -5.55 0.60 18.74
CA LEU A 187 -5.96 -0.32 17.68
C LEU A 187 -7.07 -1.29 18.11
N LYS A 188 -7.35 -1.40 19.41
CA LYS A 188 -8.42 -2.24 19.99
C LYS A 188 -9.71 -1.46 20.23
#